data_2e778417aff767e5abf1689b745ae340
#
_entry.id   2e778417aff767e5abf1689b745ae340
#
_cell.length_a   1.000
_cell.length_b   1.000
_cell.length_c   1.000
_cell.angle_alpha   90.00
_cell.angle_beta   90.00
_cell.angle_gamma   90.00
#
_symmetry.space_group_name_H-M   'P 1'
#
loop_
_entity.id
_entity.type
_entity.pdbx_description
1 polymer ?
#
loop_
_entity_poly.entity_id
_entity_poly.type
_entity_poly.pdbx_seq_one_letter_code
_entity_poly.pdbx_strand_id
1 'polypeptide(L)'
;MIDWGVGFLNMYTDMKRIAYVLKEGETQVPPGIQNAFDQGRRVREVIRKNIEPGLTAAETLDILNQKIAEAGFHVMEEFNVTSDTEKTEVMIGCHSVGNTGHGIGPSIAWFNPTRLTFEIKPTNMFVIELFAYTAAPEFGGAKVRIPLEDDAIVTERGVEWLYPINERILVIR
;
A
#
# COMPACT_ATOMS: atom_id res chain seq x y z
N MET A 1 -9.14 -4.73 -10.23
CA MET A 1 -8.27 -3.60 -9.85
C MET A 1 -7.97 -2.77 -11.07
N ILE A 2 -7.90 -1.45 -10.91
CA ILE A 2 -7.35 -0.50 -11.88
C ILE A 2 -6.12 0.12 -11.22
N ASP A 3 -5.05 0.20 -11.98
CA ASP A 3 -3.78 0.82 -11.64
C ASP A 3 -3.53 1.91 -12.69
N TRP A 4 -3.41 3.17 -12.26
CA TRP A 4 -3.42 4.30 -13.17
C TRP A 4 -2.76 5.55 -12.59
N GLY A 5 -2.29 6.41 -13.48
CA GLY A 5 -1.81 7.74 -13.16
C GLY A 5 -2.39 8.80 -14.07
N VAL A 6 -2.42 10.03 -13.61
CA VAL A 6 -2.76 11.21 -14.41
C VAL A 6 -1.54 12.10 -14.49
N GLY A 7 -1.15 12.49 -15.70
CA GLY A 7 -0.04 13.41 -15.93
C GLY A 7 -0.52 14.80 -16.31
N PHE A 8 0.00 15.82 -15.63
CA PHE A 8 -0.24 17.23 -15.96
C PHE A 8 1.02 18.06 -15.67
N LEU A 9 1.49 18.83 -16.62
CA LEU A 9 2.70 19.67 -16.52
C LEU A 9 3.93 18.93 -15.98
N ASN A 10 4.17 17.71 -16.46
CA ASN A 10 5.23 16.81 -16.00
C ASN A 10 5.12 16.36 -14.52
N MET A 11 3.98 16.57 -13.90
CA MET A 11 3.62 15.98 -12.62
C MET A 11 2.69 14.81 -12.86
N TYR A 12 2.93 13.69 -12.17
CA TYR A 12 2.18 12.45 -12.33
C TYR A 12 1.68 11.98 -10.96
N THR A 13 0.49 11.41 -10.97
CA THR A 13 -0.03 10.65 -9.82
C THR A 13 0.19 9.16 -10.08
N ASP A 14 0.07 8.36 -9.02
CA ASP A 14 0.04 6.91 -9.09
C ASP A 14 -0.97 6.38 -8.08
N MET A 15 -1.95 5.60 -8.53
CA MET A 15 -3.03 5.19 -7.67
C MET A 15 -3.69 3.89 -8.09
N LYS A 16 -4.15 3.12 -7.11
CA LYS A 16 -4.93 1.90 -7.36
C LYS A 16 -6.36 2.04 -6.83
N ARG A 17 -7.29 1.46 -7.56
CA ARG A 17 -8.70 1.33 -7.13
C ARG A 17 -9.15 -0.11 -7.26
N ILE A 18 -9.86 -0.57 -6.23
CA ILE A 18 -10.37 -1.93 -6.16
C ILE A 18 -11.85 -1.92 -6.48
N ALA A 19 -12.26 -2.83 -7.37
CA ALA A 19 -13.66 -3.09 -7.65
C ALA A 19 -13.93 -4.58 -7.56
N TYR A 20 -15.16 -4.95 -7.21
CA TYR A 20 -15.67 -6.30 -7.24
C TYR A 20 -16.85 -6.37 -8.19
N VAL A 21 -16.79 -7.30 -9.15
CA VAL A 21 -17.90 -7.59 -10.05
C VAL A 21 -18.76 -8.64 -9.37
N LEU A 22 -20.02 -8.31 -9.07
CA LEU A 22 -20.95 -9.23 -8.44
C LEU A 22 -21.22 -10.42 -9.35
N LYS A 23 -21.17 -11.62 -8.79
CA LYS A 23 -21.64 -12.83 -9.45
C LYS A 23 -23.16 -12.87 -9.43
N GLU A 24 -23.74 -13.75 -10.26
CA GLU A 24 -25.18 -13.98 -10.26
C GLU A 24 -25.67 -14.38 -8.85
N GLY A 25 -26.69 -13.68 -8.36
CA GLY A 25 -27.26 -13.87 -7.02
C GLY A 25 -26.54 -13.12 -5.89
N GLU A 26 -25.37 -12.52 -6.13
CA GLU A 26 -24.71 -11.70 -5.12
C GLU A 26 -25.31 -10.28 -5.08
N THR A 27 -25.45 -9.74 -3.87
CA THR A 27 -25.94 -8.36 -3.63
C THR A 27 -24.89 -7.44 -3.04
N GLN A 28 -23.78 -8.01 -2.56
CA GLN A 28 -22.69 -7.28 -1.91
C GLN A 28 -21.35 -8.01 -2.09
N VAL A 29 -20.27 -7.35 -1.76
CA VAL A 29 -18.93 -7.95 -1.72
C VAL A 29 -18.90 -9.09 -0.70
N PRO A 30 -18.35 -10.28 -1.05
CA PRO A 30 -18.19 -11.38 -0.10
C PRO A 30 -17.42 -10.97 1.16
N PRO A 31 -17.81 -11.46 2.34
CA PRO A 31 -17.23 -11.03 3.61
C PRO A 31 -15.71 -11.23 3.72
N GLY A 32 -15.17 -12.32 3.17
CA GLY A 32 -13.74 -12.57 3.18
C GLY A 32 -12.95 -11.57 2.32
N ILE A 33 -13.49 -11.17 1.17
CA ILE A 33 -12.90 -10.14 0.31
C ILE A 33 -12.98 -8.76 1.00
N GLN A 34 -14.12 -8.44 1.62
CA GLN A 34 -14.27 -7.22 2.39
C GLN A 34 -13.26 -7.18 3.56
N ASN A 35 -13.12 -8.28 4.30
CA ASN A 35 -12.12 -8.40 5.35
C ASN A 35 -10.69 -8.20 4.81
N ALA A 36 -10.34 -8.81 3.68
CA ALA A 36 -9.03 -8.63 3.06
C ALA A 36 -8.75 -7.15 2.74
N PHE A 37 -9.73 -6.43 2.20
CA PHE A 37 -9.63 -5.00 1.94
C PHE A 37 -9.45 -4.18 3.23
N ASP A 38 -10.21 -4.52 4.28
CA ASP A 38 -10.12 -3.83 5.58
C ASP A 38 -8.77 -4.08 6.26
N GLN A 39 -8.18 -5.28 6.13
CA GLN A 39 -6.81 -5.53 6.59
C GLN A 39 -5.80 -4.64 5.83
N GLY A 40 -5.92 -4.54 4.50
CA GLY A 40 -5.08 -3.64 3.71
C GLY A 40 -5.17 -2.19 4.17
N ARG A 41 -6.40 -1.69 4.45
CA ARG A 41 -6.60 -0.33 4.99
C ARG A 41 -5.93 -0.13 6.35
N ARG A 42 -6.01 -1.12 7.24
CA ARG A 42 -5.31 -1.07 8.54
C ARG A 42 -3.79 -0.97 8.37
N VAL A 43 -3.22 -1.78 7.48
CA VAL A 43 -1.78 -1.72 7.16
C VAL A 43 -1.41 -0.35 6.59
N ARG A 44 -2.21 0.19 5.66
CA ARG A 44 -1.98 1.52 5.07
C ARG A 44 -1.85 2.61 6.14
N GLU A 45 -2.70 2.58 7.15
CA GLU A 45 -2.63 3.54 8.26
C GLU A 45 -1.41 3.32 9.16
N VAL A 46 -0.97 2.06 9.37
CA VAL A 46 0.29 1.78 10.07
C VAL A 46 1.45 2.39 9.30
N ILE A 47 1.53 2.18 7.98
CA ILE A 47 2.59 2.74 7.14
C ILE A 47 2.57 4.27 7.21
N ARG A 48 1.43 4.90 6.89
CA ARG A 48 1.30 6.35 6.83
C ARG A 48 1.71 7.05 8.12
N LYS A 49 1.33 6.49 9.27
CA LYS A 49 1.59 7.10 10.59
C LYS A 49 3.03 6.98 11.08
N ASN A 50 3.82 6.13 10.47
CA ASN A 50 5.19 5.86 10.89
C ASN A 50 6.26 6.25 9.84
N ILE A 51 5.89 7.03 8.84
CA ILE A 51 6.84 7.68 7.94
C ILE A 51 7.08 9.09 8.46
N GLU A 52 8.33 9.39 8.80
CA GLU A 52 8.74 10.69 9.32
C GLU A 52 9.87 11.28 8.45
N PRO A 53 9.92 12.61 8.27
CA PRO A 53 11.03 13.26 7.58
C PRO A 53 12.33 13.17 8.40
N GLY A 54 13.47 13.21 7.70
CA GLY A 54 14.81 13.21 8.30
C GLY A 54 15.44 11.83 8.42
N LEU A 55 14.70 10.75 8.18
CA LEU A 55 15.22 9.38 8.12
C LEU A 55 15.49 8.98 6.66
N THR A 56 16.41 8.05 6.46
CA THR A 56 16.53 7.37 5.17
C THR A 56 15.36 6.42 4.92
N ALA A 57 15.12 6.08 3.67
CA ALA A 57 14.10 5.09 3.33
C ALA A 57 14.40 3.71 3.94
N ALA A 58 15.70 3.35 4.14
CA ALA A 58 16.10 2.12 4.82
C ALA A 58 15.70 2.11 6.30
N GLU A 59 16.05 3.17 7.05
CA GLU A 59 15.67 3.31 8.46
C GLU A 59 14.16 3.31 8.63
N THR A 60 13.46 3.98 7.72
CA THR A 60 11.99 3.98 7.71
C THR A 60 11.43 2.58 7.42
N LEU A 61 12.01 1.83 6.48
CA LEU A 61 11.59 0.45 6.18
C LEU A 61 11.72 -0.44 7.42
N ASP A 62 12.82 -0.34 8.16
CA ASP A 62 13.04 -1.11 9.39
C ASP A 62 11.98 -0.79 10.46
N ILE A 63 11.67 0.50 10.65
CA ILE A 63 10.61 0.95 11.54
C ILE A 63 9.25 0.40 11.09
N LEU A 64 8.93 0.49 9.81
CA LEU A 64 7.65 -0.01 9.28
C LEU A 64 7.52 -1.51 9.43
N ASN A 65 8.58 -2.29 9.17
CA ASN A 65 8.59 -3.74 9.37
C ASN A 65 8.25 -4.09 10.83
N GLN A 66 8.87 -3.39 11.79
CA GLN A 66 8.57 -3.57 13.20
C GLN A 66 7.12 -3.20 13.53
N LYS A 67 6.64 -2.02 13.08
CA LYS A 67 5.29 -1.53 13.38
C LYS A 67 4.19 -2.39 12.77
N ILE A 68 4.40 -2.91 11.59
CA ILE A 68 3.49 -3.85 10.91
C ILE A 68 3.43 -5.16 11.72
N ALA A 69 4.57 -5.68 12.17
CA ALA A 69 4.61 -6.89 13.01
C ALA A 69 3.92 -6.67 14.38
N GLU A 70 4.16 -5.53 15.03
CA GLU A 70 3.49 -5.12 16.29
C GLU A 70 1.97 -5.01 16.12
N ALA A 71 1.50 -4.59 14.94
CA ALA A 71 0.08 -4.50 14.61
C ALA A 71 -0.57 -5.87 14.28
N GLY A 72 0.20 -6.97 14.34
CA GLY A 72 -0.29 -8.34 14.17
C GLY A 72 -0.21 -8.89 12.74
N PHE A 73 0.44 -8.19 11.84
CA PHE A 73 0.66 -8.60 10.46
C PHE A 73 2.00 -9.34 10.30
N HIS A 74 2.20 -9.96 9.15
CA HIS A 74 3.45 -10.61 8.77
C HIS A 74 4.08 -9.89 7.57
N VAL A 75 5.33 -9.44 7.73
CA VAL A 75 6.05 -8.79 6.62
C VAL A 75 6.63 -9.87 5.72
N MET A 76 6.42 -9.73 4.41
CA MET A 76 6.90 -10.68 3.42
C MET A 76 8.39 -10.48 3.15
N GLU A 77 9.12 -11.59 3.04
CA GLU A 77 10.55 -11.62 2.74
C GLU A 77 10.83 -11.80 1.24
N GLU A 78 9.87 -12.37 0.51
CA GLU A 78 9.98 -12.63 -0.93
C GLU A 78 8.86 -11.94 -1.72
N PHE A 79 9.19 -11.52 -2.93
CA PHE A 79 8.26 -10.80 -3.79
C PHE A 79 7.11 -11.71 -4.28
N ASN A 80 5.88 -11.38 -3.89
CA ASN A 80 4.66 -12.12 -4.23
C ASN A 80 4.63 -13.61 -3.79
N VAL A 81 5.47 -14.02 -2.85
CA VAL A 81 5.48 -15.38 -2.31
C VAL A 81 4.87 -15.36 -0.92
N THR A 82 3.69 -15.95 -0.76
CA THR A 82 3.02 -16.08 0.54
C THR A 82 3.48 -17.34 1.28
N SER A 83 3.49 -17.26 2.61
CA SER A 83 3.78 -18.37 3.51
C SER A 83 2.49 -19.04 4.04
N ASP A 84 2.63 -20.07 4.85
CA ASP A 84 1.50 -20.80 5.46
C ASP A 84 0.93 -20.09 6.71
N THR A 85 1.39 -18.87 7.02
CA THR A 85 0.87 -18.14 8.18
C THR A 85 -0.61 -17.78 8.01
N GLU A 86 -1.39 -17.87 9.09
CA GLU A 86 -2.79 -17.40 9.11
C GLU A 86 -2.91 -15.87 9.14
N LYS A 87 -1.80 -15.18 9.44
CA LYS A 87 -1.80 -13.71 9.45
C LYS A 87 -1.92 -13.15 8.04
N THR A 88 -2.47 -11.95 7.94
CA THR A 88 -2.33 -11.15 6.72
C THR A 88 -0.86 -10.82 6.50
N GLU A 89 -0.36 -11.14 5.32
CA GLU A 89 1.01 -10.85 4.90
C GLU A 89 1.06 -9.54 4.15
N VAL A 90 2.15 -8.82 4.31
CA VAL A 90 2.30 -7.45 3.80
C VAL A 90 3.61 -7.28 3.08
N MET A 91 3.54 -6.71 1.89
CA MET A 91 4.69 -6.20 1.16
C MET A 91 4.56 -4.69 1.02
N ILE A 92 5.60 -3.95 1.42
CA ILE A 92 5.65 -2.49 1.30
C ILE A 92 6.24 -2.14 -0.07
N GLY A 93 5.55 -1.26 -0.81
CA GLY A 93 5.97 -0.78 -2.11
C GLY A 93 6.08 0.74 -2.20
N CYS A 94 6.07 1.46 -1.07
CA CYS A 94 6.05 2.93 -1.06
C CYS A 94 7.23 3.53 -1.80
N HIS A 95 6.96 4.51 -2.66
CA HIS A 95 7.98 5.16 -3.48
C HIS A 95 7.65 6.62 -3.77
N SER A 96 8.65 7.39 -4.16
CA SER A 96 8.44 8.76 -4.63
C SER A 96 7.69 8.78 -5.94
N VAL A 97 6.77 9.74 -6.06
CA VAL A 97 5.96 10.03 -7.24
C VAL A 97 6.12 11.49 -7.63
N GLY A 98 5.63 11.87 -8.78
CA GLY A 98 5.57 13.26 -9.24
C GLY A 98 6.22 13.49 -10.60
N ASN A 99 7.38 12.91 -10.87
CA ASN A 99 8.01 12.99 -12.18
C ASN A 99 7.98 11.60 -12.82
N THR A 100 7.25 11.43 -13.91
CA THR A 100 7.12 10.15 -14.66
C THR A 100 6.47 8.99 -13.87
N GLY A 101 5.55 9.26 -12.94
CA GLY A 101 4.91 8.23 -12.11
C GLY A 101 5.82 7.77 -10.97
N HIS A 102 6.84 7.00 -11.26
CA HIS A 102 7.87 6.58 -10.30
C HIS A 102 8.98 7.64 -10.20
N GLY A 103 8.83 8.63 -9.35
CA GLY A 103 9.78 9.74 -9.19
C GLY A 103 11.21 9.34 -8.81
N ILE A 104 12.12 10.31 -8.86
CA ILE A 104 13.55 10.13 -8.56
C ILE A 104 13.79 10.36 -7.04
N GLY A 105 13.07 9.86 -6.18
CA GLY A 105 13.24 10.08 -4.73
C GLY A 105 13.44 8.79 -3.97
N PRO A 106 13.33 8.85 -2.64
CA PRO A 106 13.39 7.68 -1.80
C PRO A 106 12.31 6.64 -2.17
N SER A 107 12.60 5.37 -1.95
CA SER A 107 11.66 4.27 -2.06
C SER A 107 11.79 3.39 -0.82
N ILE A 108 10.69 3.24 -0.09
CA ILE A 108 10.62 2.39 1.09
C ILE A 108 10.16 1.00 0.62
N ALA A 109 11.06 0.31 -0.10
CA ALA A 109 10.80 -1.01 -0.65
C ALA A 109 12.12 -1.78 -0.73
N TRP A 110 12.20 -2.93 -0.06
CA TRP A 110 13.44 -3.73 0.00
C TRP A 110 13.93 -4.17 -1.38
N PHE A 111 13.04 -4.34 -2.34
CA PHE A 111 13.38 -4.70 -3.73
C PHE A 111 13.87 -3.53 -4.59
N ASN A 112 14.01 -2.33 -4.00
CA ASN A 112 14.59 -1.15 -4.66
C ASN A 112 15.79 -0.60 -3.85
N PRO A 113 16.88 -1.38 -3.70
CA PRO A 113 17.96 -1.10 -2.75
C PRO A 113 18.70 0.22 -3.02
N THR A 114 18.78 0.65 -4.27
CA THR A 114 19.48 1.90 -4.63
C THR A 114 18.78 3.14 -4.09
N ARG A 115 17.48 3.08 -3.87
CA ARG A 115 16.68 4.21 -3.36
C ARG A 115 16.44 4.16 -1.86
N LEU A 116 16.82 3.09 -1.20
CA LEU A 116 16.78 2.96 0.26
C LEU A 116 17.73 3.94 0.97
N THR A 117 18.81 4.35 0.30
CA THR A 117 19.79 5.29 0.87
C THR A 117 19.34 6.75 0.87
N PHE A 118 18.24 7.08 0.20
CA PHE A 118 17.75 8.44 0.09
C PHE A 118 17.01 8.86 1.36
N GLU A 119 17.28 10.07 1.80
CA GLU A 119 16.58 10.71 2.92
C GLU A 119 15.15 11.10 2.51
N ILE A 120 14.20 10.85 3.39
CA ILE A 120 12.82 11.32 3.28
C ILE A 120 12.77 12.76 3.78
N LYS A 121 12.30 13.66 2.93
CA LYS A 121 12.28 15.11 3.21
C LYS A 121 10.86 15.66 3.17
N PRO A 122 10.59 16.74 3.93
CA PRO A 122 9.37 17.50 3.72
C PRO A 122 9.24 17.89 2.25
N THR A 123 8.01 17.92 1.74
CA THR A 123 7.65 18.13 0.33
C THR A 123 7.94 16.97 -0.62
N ASN A 124 8.51 15.86 -0.15
CA ASN A 124 8.52 14.66 -0.99
C ASN A 124 7.08 14.19 -1.25
N MET A 125 6.74 14.06 -2.51
CA MET A 125 5.52 13.37 -2.93
C MET A 125 5.78 11.88 -2.92
N PHE A 126 4.91 11.15 -2.26
CA PHE A 126 5.04 9.71 -2.00
C PHE A 126 3.77 9.00 -2.36
N VAL A 127 3.91 7.82 -2.93
CA VAL A 127 2.81 6.85 -2.99
C VAL A 127 2.89 5.97 -1.75
N ILE A 128 1.80 5.89 -1.01
CA ILE A 128 1.65 4.87 0.03
C ILE A 128 1.12 3.62 -0.66
N GLU A 129 2.05 2.83 -1.19
CA GLU A 129 1.76 1.57 -1.86
C GLU A 129 2.05 0.38 -0.94
N LEU A 130 1.14 -0.57 -0.95
CA LEU A 130 1.28 -1.85 -0.25
C LEU A 130 0.50 -2.96 -0.96
N PHE A 131 0.90 -4.19 -0.65
CA PHE A 131 0.17 -5.38 -1.06
C PHE A 131 -0.14 -6.20 0.19
N ALA A 132 -1.43 -6.36 0.51
CA ALA A 132 -1.89 -7.18 1.62
C ALA A 132 -2.46 -8.50 1.09
N TYR A 133 -2.04 -9.62 1.68
CA TYR A 133 -2.48 -10.96 1.31
C TYR A 133 -3.20 -11.57 2.51
N THR A 134 -4.51 -11.71 2.40
CA THR A 134 -5.38 -12.20 3.48
C THR A 134 -6.14 -13.44 3.02
N ALA A 135 -6.18 -14.47 3.84
CA ALA A 135 -6.97 -15.66 3.55
C ALA A 135 -8.47 -15.33 3.45
N ALA A 136 -9.12 -15.83 2.43
CA ALA A 136 -10.55 -15.63 2.19
C ALA A 136 -11.27 -16.98 2.08
N PRO A 137 -12.27 -17.24 2.94
CA PRO A 137 -13.01 -18.49 2.95
C PRO A 137 -13.67 -18.83 1.60
N GLU A 138 -14.11 -17.81 0.86
CA GLU A 138 -14.74 -17.95 -0.46
C GLU A 138 -13.81 -18.55 -1.52
N PHE A 139 -12.50 -18.54 -1.24
CA PHE A 139 -11.46 -19.15 -2.09
C PHE A 139 -10.80 -20.36 -1.41
N GLY A 140 -11.53 -21.06 -0.52
CA GLY A 140 -11.01 -22.22 0.19
C GLY A 140 -9.85 -21.91 1.13
N GLY A 141 -9.76 -20.68 1.63
CA GLY A 141 -8.68 -20.20 2.50
C GLY A 141 -7.44 -19.69 1.75
N ALA A 142 -7.44 -19.69 0.42
CA ALA A 142 -6.36 -19.07 -0.34
C ALA A 142 -6.29 -17.57 -0.07
N LYS A 143 -5.07 -17.03 -0.06
CA LYS A 143 -4.84 -15.60 0.19
C LYS A 143 -5.24 -14.76 -1.02
N VAL A 144 -6.06 -13.75 -0.75
CA VAL A 144 -6.46 -12.72 -1.71
C VAL A 144 -5.50 -11.55 -1.58
N ARG A 145 -4.93 -11.13 -2.71
CA ARG A 145 -4.07 -9.95 -2.78
C ARG A 145 -4.91 -8.69 -2.95
N ILE A 146 -4.79 -7.78 -2.00
CA ILE A 146 -5.37 -6.43 -2.04
C ILE A 146 -4.22 -5.42 -2.18
N PRO A 147 -3.99 -4.88 -3.36
CA PRO A 147 -3.07 -3.77 -3.54
C PRO A 147 -3.78 -2.46 -3.25
N LEU A 148 -3.18 -1.61 -2.41
CA LEU A 148 -3.63 -0.25 -2.16
C LEU A 148 -2.52 0.73 -2.53
N GLU A 149 -2.89 1.84 -3.14
CA GLU A 149 -1.96 2.88 -3.55
C GLU A 149 -2.70 4.20 -3.66
N ASP A 150 -2.18 5.20 -2.96
CA ASP A 150 -2.68 6.56 -2.98
C ASP A 150 -1.55 7.57 -2.76
N ASP A 151 -1.59 8.70 -3.49
CA ASP A 151 -0.57 9.74 -3.38
C ASP A 151 -0.72 10.52 -2.08
N ALA A 152 0.42 10.80 -1.49
CA ALA A 152 0.57 11.56 -0.28
C ALA A 152 1.77 12.52 -0.38
N ILE A 153 1.85 13.48 0.53
CA ILE A 153 2.98 14.37 0.70
C ILE A 153 3.55 14.22 2.09
N VAL A 154 4.87 14.21 2.18
CA VAL A 154 5.57 14.29 3.46
C VAL A 154 5.60 15.75 3.90
N THR A 155 5.16 16.02 5.11
CA THR A 155 5.21 17.34 5.75
C THR A 155 6.06 17.26 7.02
N GLU A 156 6.34 18.40 7.67
CA GLU A 156 6.99 18.43 8.98
C GLU A 156 6.21 17.70 10.08
N ARG A 157 4.93 17.41 9.84
CA ARG A 157 4.02 16.71 10.77
C ARG A 157 3.82 15.23 10.45
N GLY A 158 4.49 14.73 9.39
CA GLY A 158 4.31 13.39 8.86
C GLY A 158 3.62 13.39 7.48
N VAL A 159 2.93 12.30 7.15
CA VAL A 159 2.36 12.07 5.82
C VAL A 159 0.89 12.49 5.76
N GLU A 160 0.57 13.33 4.78
CA GLU A 160 -0.77 13.83 4.50
C GLU A 160 -1.24 13.40 3.11
N TRP A 161 -2.52 12.99 2.99
CA TRP A 161 -3.10 12.60 1.69
C TRP A 161 -3.32 13.82 0.79
N LEU A 162 -3.05 13.67 -0.50
CA LEU A 162 -3.26 14.75 -1.47
C LEU A 162 -4.73 14.83 -1.96
N TYR A 163 -5.49 13.75 -1.83
CA TYR A 163 -6.91 13.66 -2.24
C TYR A 163 -7.62 12.56 -1.43
N PRO A 164 -8.96 12.42 -1.57
CA PRO A 164 -9.69 11.34 -0.92
C PRO A 164 -9.22 9.96 -1.42
N ILE A 165 -8.72 9.15 -0.49
CA ILE A 165 -8.11 7.85 -0.75
C ILE A 165 -9.14 6.76 -1.02
N ASN A 166 -8.67 5.59 -1.45
CA ASN A 166 -9.50 4.41 -1.66
C ASN A 166 -9.99 3.82 -0.31
N GLU A 167 -11.22 4.14 0.09
CA GLU A 167 -11.80 3.70 1.36
C GLU A 167 -12.83 2.58 1.24
N ARG A 168 -13.17 2.17 0.02
CA ARG A 168 -14.17 1.12 -0.24
C ARG A 168 -13.86 0.35 -1.50
N ILE A 169 -14.33 -0.88 -1.54
CA ILE A 169 -14.41 -1.66 -2.78
C ILE A 169 -15.58 -1.10 -3.62
N LEU A 170 -15.31 -0.75 -4.86
CA LEU A 170 -16.36 -0.37 -5.80
C LEU A 170 -17.14 -1.61 -6.23
N VAL A 171 -18.46 -1.53 -6.24
CA VAL A 171 -19.33 -2.65 -6.65
C VAL A 171 -19.79 -2.41 -8.07
N ILE A 172 -19.54 -3.40 -8.94
CA ILE A 172 -20.00 -3.44 -10.34
C ILE A 172 -21.07 -4.51 -10.45
N ARG A 173 -22.21 -4.16 -11.03
CA ARG A 173 -23.34 -5.05 -11.30
C ARG A 173 -23.39 -5.46 -12.75
#